data_1b93f98517d9bcd50886e8d9fdddc827
#
_entry.id   1b93f98517d9bcd50886e8d9fdddc827
#
_cell.length_a   1.000
_cell.length_b   1.000
_cell.length_c   1.000
_cell.angle_alpha   90.00
_cell.angle_beta   90.00
_cell.angle_gamma   90.00
#
_symmetry.space_group_name_H-M   'P 1'
#
loop_
_entity.id
_entity.type
_entity.pdbx_description
1 polymer ?
#
loop_
_entity_poly.entity_id
_entity_poly.type
_entity_poly.pdbx_seq_one_letter_code
_entity_poly.pdbx_strand_id
1 'polypeptide(L)'
;MNREDPEVLAHLQSENDFVAQAIAPLQPLQETLFDEIKNRIDETDISVPVRRGKWWYFDRTREGLNYPISCRVPAADGDNTIPVIDRTTTLEGEQVVLDENTEAGDHPFLSVGVLAVSPDDQWVAVGTDFDGDELHHLTIRPLLGQDQINEQLDDVYYGFAWANDSRHFFYSRVDDTMRPWQVWRHEIGTDPSSDALYFQEDDAQYAVSVGRSRDDAVIVVVANSSMTSEVHYVGASNPTAPLTMLEARRYGIEYGVEHFTDSSGQGWWLKVTNEDATDFRLLARPVSVGEWREIIPERPGNRLDGVDAFSSFLAISERNYGSAAVRLVSILGGTDPFGNNVVDRSTLVNADVSPSSVWLSANPNFITSQVRVTISSLVTPLLVADVIVDTGEVIVRKQQTVLGGYDAASYVTGRLWVDASDGIRIPVSIVARRDVVNVKENGDIEARTPSPFLLYGYGSYEISIDPSFSSLRLSLLERGVIFAIAHVRGGGEMGRSWYEMGRLAQKPTTFSDFVAVARTLVRDG
;
A
#
# COMPACT_ATOMS: atom_id res chain seq x y z
N MET A 1 -11.11 19.31 -25.05
CA MET A 1 -12.26 19.87 -24.29
C MET A 1 -11.78 21.16 -23.65
N ASN A 2 -12.45 22.29 -23.85
CA ASN A 2 -12.03 23.57 -23.24
C ASN A 2 -12.53 23.60 -21.79
N ARG A 3 -11.62 23.40 -20.81
CA ARG A 3 -11.97 23.41 -19.37
C ARG A 3 -12.31 24.81 -18.85
N GLU A 4 -11.87 25.85 -19.56
CA GLU A 4 -12.09 27.26 -19.22
C GLU A 4 -13.25 27.89 -19.98
N ASP A 5 -14.09 27.07 -20.63
CA ASP A 5 -15.27 27.57 -21.32
C ASP A 5 -16.24 28.24 -20.33
N PRO A 6 -16.58 29.52 -20.50
CA PRO A 6 -17.42 30.24 -19.54
C PRO A 6 -18.81 29.61 -19.34
N GLU A 7 -19.37 28.95 -20.35
CA GLU A 7 -20.67 28.28 -20.25
C GLU A 7 -20.57 27.03 -19.37
N VAL A 8 -19.47 26.27 -19.51
CA VAL A 8 -19.18 25.08 -18.66
C VAL A 8 -18.98 25.53 -17.21
N LEU A 9 -18.18 26.58 -16.97
CA LEU A 9 -17.93 27.09 -15.62
C LEU A 9 -19.20 27.62 -14.97
N ALA A 10 -20.04 28.34 -15.71
CA ALA A 10 -21.34 28.85 -15.23
C ALA A 10 -22.30 27.70 -14.89
N HIS A 11 -22.29 26.61 -15.67
CA HIS A 11 -23.06 25.38 -15.36
C HIS A 11 -22.58 24.73 -14.06
N LEU A 12 -21.28 24.51 -13.91
CA LEU A 12 -20.71 23.94 -12.69
C LEU A 12 -21.03 24.78 -11.45
N GLN A 13 -20.96 26.11 -11.56
CA GLN A 13 -21.35 27.01 -10.47
C GLN A 13 -22.84 26.87 -10.13
N SER A 14 -23.70 26.79 -11.13
CA SER A 14 -25.15 26.58 -10.92
C SER A 14 -25.45 25.25 -10.21
N GLU A 15 -24.74 24.16 -10.56
CA GLU A 15 -24.86 22.87 -9.85
C GLU A 15 -24.39 22.99 -8.40
N ASN A 16 -23.28 23.66 -8.15
CA ASN A 16 -22.79 23.90 -6.79
C ASN A 16 -23.77 24.72 -5.96
N ASP A 17 -24.36 25.77 -6.52
CA ASP A 17 -25.37 26.60 -5.86
C ASP A 17 -26.65 25.81 -5.54
N PHE A 18 -27.08 24.95 -6.46
CA PHE A 18 -28.20 24.01 -6.24
C PHE A 18 -27.92 23.06 -5.08
N VAL A 19 -26.74 22.43 -5.08
CA VAL A 19 -26.34 21.52 -3.99
C VAL A 19 -26.28 22.27 -2.67
N ALA A 20 -25.66 23.46 -2.61
CA ALA A 20 -25.57 24.27 -1.40
C ALA A 20 -26.96 24.59 -0.81
N GLN A 21 -27.92 24.95 -1.67
CA GLN A 21 -29.32 25.19 -1.24
C GLN A 21 -30.00 23.92 -0.74
N ALA A 22 -29.80 22.78 -1.44
CA ALA A 22 -30.43 21.50 -1.08
C ALA A 22 -29.92 20.96 0.27
N ILE A 23 -28.64 21.13 0.58
CA ILE A 23 -28.01 20.62 1.82
C ILE A 23 -28.05 21.62 2.98
N ALA A 24 -28.41 22.92 2.75
CA ALA A 24 -28.44 23.95 3.79
C ALA A 24 -29.21 23.52 5.06
N PRO A 25 -30.36 22.81 5.01
CA PRO A 25 -31.05 22.33 6.20
C PRO A 25 -30.26 21.30 7.01
N LEU A 26 -29.26 20.63 6.40
CA LEU A 26 -28.42 19.60 7.02
C LEU A 26 -27.10 20.18 7.57
N GLN A 27 -26.81 21.45 7.35
CA GLN A 27 -25.57 22.10 7.78
C GLN A 27 -25.28 21.93 9.29
N PRO A 28 -26.26 22.09 10.22
CA PRO A 28 -25.99 21.84 11.65
C PRO A 28 -25.59 20.40 11.97
N LEU A 29 -26.14 19.42 11.24
CA LEU A 29 -25.75 18.02 11.38
C LEU A 29 -24.35 17.80 10.80
N GLN A 30 -24.02 18.41 9.68
CA GLN A 30 -22.71 18.33 9.05
C GLN A 30 -21.63 18.90 9.98
N GLU A 31 -21.86 20.05 10.60
CA GLU A 31 -20.97 20.66 11.59
C GLU A 31 -20.78 19.74 12.80
N THR A 32 -21.88 19.20 13.33
CA THR A 32 -21.83 18.23 14.45
C THR A 32 -20.99 17.00 14.10
N LEU A 33 -21.20 16.41 12.92
CA LEU A 33 -20.43 15.23 12.49
C LEU A 33 -18.97 15.57 12.26
N PHE A 34 -18.67 16.74 11.70
CA PHE A 34 -17.29 17.21 11.51
C PHE A 34 -16.56 17.31 12.86
N ASP A 35 -17.18 17.96 13.84
CA ASP A 35 -16.60 18.13 15.18
C ASP A 35 -16.41 16.78 15.88
N GLU A 36 -17.38 15.88 15.79
CA GLU A 36 -17.26 14.52 16.34
C GLU A 36 -16.09 13.75 15.72
N ILE A 37 -15.94 13.84 14.40
CA ILE A 37 -14.87 13.16 13.66
C ILE A 37 -13.52 13.76 14.04
N LYS A 38 -13.38 15.10 13.97
CA LYS A 38 -12.16 15.81 14.29
C LYS A 38 -11.71 15.51 15.73
N ASN A 39 -12.64 15.56 16.69
CA ASN A 39 -12.34 15.33 18.11
C ASN A 39 -11.93 13.88 18.44
N ARG A 40 -12.04 12.93 17.50
CA ARG A 40 -11.55 11.56 17.66
C ARG A 40 -10.11 11.36 17.14
N ILE A 41 -9.58 12.34 16.44
CA ILE A 41 -8.26 12.26 15.80
C ILE A 41 -7.22 12.88 16.76
N ASP A 42 -6.16 12.12 17.06
CA ASP A 42 -5.00 12.64 17.76
C ASP A 42 -4.07 13.27 16.69
N GLU A 43 -4.13 14.60 16.58
CA GLU A 43 -3.36 15.36 15.59
C GLU A 43 -1.86 15.40 15.92
N THR A 44 -1.49 15.24 17.21
CA THR A 44 -0.09 15.18 17.63
C THR A 44 0.34 13.74 17.83
N ASP A 45 0.97 13.16 16.83
CA ASP A 45 1.32 11.75 16.81
C ASP A 45 2.73 11.50 16.26
N ILE A 46 3.19 10.27 16.37
CA ILE A 46 4.46 9.79 15.84
C ILE A 46 4.29 8.40 15.26
N SER A 47 4.86 8.15 14.08
CA SER A 47 4.89 6.81 13.50
C SER A 47 5.82 5.88 14.29
N VAL A 48 5.59 4.56 14.21
CA VAL A 48 6.53 3.60 14.79
C VAL A 48 7.85 3.64 14.01
N PRO A 49 9.01 3.89 14.68
CA PRO A 49 10.28 4.01 13.99
C PRO A 49 10.61 2.77 13.16
N VAL A 50 11.12 3.01 11.93
CA VAL A 50 11.55 1.99 10.99
C VAL A 50 13.06 2.09 10.80
N ARG A 51 13.78 0.97 10.97
CA ARG A 51 15.23 0.96 10.78
C ARG A 51 15.58 0.87 9.31
N ARG A 52 16.50 1.75 8.86
CA ARG A 52 17.17 1.65 7.56
C ARG A 52 18.67 1.93 7.77
N GLY A 53 19.46 0.89 7.62
CA GLY A 53 20.90 0.99 7.85
C GLY A 53 21.25 1.45 9.28
N LYS A 54 21.88 2.60 9.37
CA LYS A 54 22.37 3.22 10.63
C LYS A 54 21.38 4.15 11.31
N TRP A 55 20.13 4.22 10.78
CA TRP A 55 19.14 5.19 11.23
C TRP A 55 17.79 4.55 11.51
N TRP A 56 17.08 5.12 12.49
CA TRP A 56 15.66 4.93 12.71
C TRP A 56 14.91 6.12 12.11
N TYR A 57 14.04 5.87 11.13
CA TYR A 57 13.19 6.87 10.49
C TYR A 57 11.79 6.83 11.06
N PHE A 58 11.19 8.00 11.23
CA PHE A 58 9.84 8.17 11.75
C PHE A 58 9.28 9.51 11.32
N ASP A 59 7.95 9.61 11.32
CA ASP A 59 7.23 10.83 11.01
C ASP A 59 6.58 11.36 12.27
N ARG A 60 6.56 12.70 12.41
CA ARG A 60 5.83 13.43 13.41
C ARG A 60 4.70 14.20 12.78
N THR A 61 3.51 14.18 13.39
CA THR A 61 2.44 15.15 13.14
C THR A 61 2.28 16.04 14.35
N ARG A 62 1.78 17.25 14.16
CA ARG A 62 1.54 18.21 15.22
C ARG A 62 0.22 18.93 14.99
N GLU A 63 -0.53 19.13 16.06
CA GLU A 63 -1.78 19.89 16.02
C GLU A 63 -1.58 21.26 15.36
N GLY A 64 -2.45 21.60 14.43
CA GLY A 64 -2.42 22.84 13.69
C GLY A 64 -1.45 22.88 12.49
N LEU A 65 -0.70 21.80 12.23
CA LEU A 65 0.09 21.63 11.01
C LEU A 65 -0.64 20.72 10.02
N ASN A 66 -0.50 21.00 8.73
CA ASN A 66 -1.19 20.27 7.67
C ASN A 66 -0.42 19.03 7.20
N TYR A 67 0.90 19.01 7.39
CA TYR A 67 1.80 18.02 6.81
C TYR A 67 2.69 17.37 7.88
N PRO A 68 3.22 16.16 7.63
CA PRO A 68 4.17 15.51 8.53
C PRO A 68 5.54 16.17 8.50
N ILE A 69 6.33 15.80 9.51
CA ILE A 69 7.76 16.11 9.62
C ILE A 69 8.50 14.78 9.63
N SER A 70 9.20 14.46 8.56
CA SER A 70 10.02 13.25 8.46
C SER A 70 11.33 13.44 9.19
N CYS A 71 11.61 12.56 10.15
CA CYS A 71 12.76 12.61 11.04
C CYS A 71 13.56 11.32 11.02
N ARG A 72 14.81 11.38 11.47
CA ARG A 72 15.63 10.21 11.77
C ARG A 72 16.50 10.41 13.01
N VAL A 73 16.84 9.29 13.68
CA VAL A 73 17.80 9.26 14.80
C VAL A 73 18.82 8.16 14.57
N PRO A 74 20.08 8.29 15.07
CA PRO A 74 21.07 7.25 14.94
C PRO A 74 20.60 5.93 15.57
N ALA A 75 20.87 4.81 14.90
CA ALA A 75 20.71 3.47 15.44
C ALA A 75 22.07 2.96 15.94
N ALA A 76 22.11 2.41 17.15
CA ALA A 76 23.33 1.80 17.65
C ALA A 76 23.69 0.55 16.84
N ASP A 77 24.97 0.29 16.62
CA ASP A 77 25.45 -0.88 15.89
C ASP A 77 25.03 -2.15 16.62
N GLY A 78 24.41 -3.07 15.85
CA GLY A 78 23.94 -4.37 16.38
C GLY A 78 22.70 -4.29 17.30
N ASP A 79 22.20 -3.10 17.63
CA ASP A 79 20.99 -2.94 18.44
C ASP A 79 19.77 -2.73 17.53
N ASN A 80 18.83 -3.66 17.60
CA ASN A 80 17.54 -3.59 16.92
C ASN A 80 16.40 -3.12 17.84
N THR A 81 16.74 -2.59 19.04
CA THR A 81 15.74 -2.05 19.96
C THR A 81 15.19 -0.75 19.39
N ILE A 82 13.87 -0.72 19.20
CA ILE A 82 13.19 0.48 18.72
C ILE A 82 13.33 1.58 19.76
N PRO A 83 13.81 2.78 19.38
CA PRO A 83 13.93 3.89 20.32
C PRO A 83 12.55 4.32 20.84
N VAL A 84 12.49 4.64 22.13
CA VAL A 84 11.31 5.28 22.72
C VAL A 84 11.39 6.75 22.39
N ILE A 85 10.45 7.23 21.56
CA ILE A 85 10.42 8.62 21.11
C ILE A 85 9.22 9.31 21.73
N ASP A 86 9.47 10.43 22.42
CA ASP A 86 8.40 11.28 22.92
C ASP A 86 7.75 12.05 21.78
N ARG A 87 6.42 12.18 21.80
CA ARG A 87 5.64 12.83 20.74
C ARG A 87 5.88 14.33 20.63
N THR A 88 6.31 14.96 21.73
CA THR A 88 6.40 16.43 21.86
C THR A 88 7.82 16.94 21.92
N THR A 89 8.79 16.12 22.30
CA THR A 89 10.19 16.50 22.48
C THR A 89 11.08 15.91 21.40
N THR A 90 12.11 16.65 21.02
CA THR A 90 13.14 16.21 20.07
C THR A 90 14.17 15.36 20.81
N LEU A 91 14.57 14.23 20.25
CA LEU A 91 15.61 13.38 20.80
C LEU A 91 17.01 13.94 20.54
N GLU A 92 17.95 13.57 21.40
CA GLU A 92 19.36 13.84 21.14
C GLU A 92 19.81 13.14 19.85
N GLY A 93 20.41 13.88 18.92
CA GLY A 93 20.84 13.39 17.62
C GLY A 93 19.71 13.23 16.58
N GLU A 94 18.49 13.66 16.90
CA GLU A 94 17.40 13.70 15.93
C GLU A 94 17.71 14.69 14.80
N GLN A 95 17.49 14.26 13.58
CA GLN A 95 17.66 15.04 12.36
C GLN A 95 16.33 15.10 11.61
N VAL A 96 15.94 16.29 11.21
CA VAL A 96 14.83 16.48 10.26
C VAL A 96 15.33 16.14 8.87
N VAL A 97 14.69 15.19 8.20
CA VAL A 97 14.95 14.83 6.81
C VAL A 97 14.16 15.77 5.89
N LEU A 98 12.88 15.96 6.21
CA LEU A 98 12.01 16.92 5.52
C LEU A 98 10.93 17.41 6.50
N ASP A 99 10.75 18.72 6.59
CA ASP A 99 9.57 19.34 7.18
C ASP A 99 8.68 19.85 6.04
N GLU A 100 7.64 19.08 5.72
CA GLU A 100 6.75 19.42 4.62
C GLU A 100 5.97 20.73 4.87
N ASN A 101 5.78 21.14 6.12
CA ASN A 101 5.15 22.43 6.42
C ASN A 101 6.07 23.61 6.06
N THR A 102 7.38 23.45 6.31
CA THR A 102 8.38 24.44 5.89
C THR A 102 8.51 24.45 4.36
N GLU A 103 8.47 23.27 3.73
CA GLU A 103 8.56 23.13 2.28
C GLU A 103 7.34 23.75 1.57
N ALA A 104 6.14 23.59 2.12
CA ALA A 104 4.92 24.19 1.61
C ALA A 104 4.96 25.71 1.61
N GLY A 105 5.64 26.34 2.61
CA GLY A 105 5.72 27.80 2.70
C GLY A 105 4.34 28.45 2.65
N ASP A 106 4.15 29.38 1.70
CA ASP A 106 2.88 30.09 1.48
C ASP A 106 1.99 29.40 0.43
N HIS A 107 2.39 28.23 -0.10
CA HIS A 107 1.56 27.49 -1.06
C HIS A 107 0.34 26.87 -0.37
N PRO A 108 -0.84 26.93 -1.00
CA PRO A 108 -2.08 26.38 -0.42
C PRO A 108 -2.11 24.85 -0.44
N PHE A 109 -1.24 24.23 -1.21
CA PHE A 109 -1.14 22.78 -1.41
C PHE A 109 0.32 22.37 -1.54
N LEU A 110 0.63 21.18 -1.04
CA LEU A 110 1.87 20.46 -1.26
C LEU A 110 1.59 18.95 -1.31
N SER A 111 2.16 18.28 -2.29
CA SER A 111 2.30 16.83 -2.33
C SER A 111 3.77 16.47 -2.49
N VAL A 112 4.26 15.49 -1.71
CA VAL A 112 5.62 14.96 -1.82
C VAL A 112 5.55 13.59 -2.49
N GLY A 113 5.98 13.50 -3.75
CA GLY A 113 5.98 12.25 -4.52
C GLY A 113 7.25 11.45 -4.39
N VAL A 114 8.36 12.12 -4.05
CA VAL A 114 9.67 11.48 -3.84
C VAL A 114 10.29 12.01 -2.55
N LEU A 115 10.66 11.10 -1.65
CA LEU A 115 11.50 11.38 -0.49
C LEU A 115 12.49 10.23 -0.31
N ALA A 116 13.73 10.40 -0.76
CA ALA A 116 14.70 9.32 -0.79
C ALA A 116 16.09 9.77 -0.37
N VAL A 117 16.59 9.23 0.73
CA VAL A 117 17.97 9.45 1.19
C VAL A 117 18.91 8.54 0.41
N SER A 118 20.06 9.09 -0.02
CA SER A 118 21.10 8.35 -0.75
C SER A 118 21.72 7.23 0.10
N PRO A 119 22.31 6.19 -0.53
CA PRO A 119 22.93 5.07 0.18
C PRO A 119 24.07 5.47 1.15
N ASP A 120 24.76 6.56 0.85
CA ASP A 120 25.84 7.10 1.72
C ASP A 120 25.38 8.07 2.79
N ASP A 121 24.05 8.31 2.89
CA ASP A 121 23.42 9.25 3.83
C ASP A 121 23.83 10.73 3.63
N GLN A 122 24.38 11.11 2.47
CA GLN A 122 24.82 12.50 2.24
C GLN A 122 23.75 13.35 1.56
N TRP A 123 22.90 12.74 0.73
CA TRP A 123 21.93 13.43 -0.11
C TRP A 123 20.48 13.02 0.22
N VAL A 124 19.56 13.93 -0.02
CA VAL A 124 18.13 13.64 -0.06
C VAL A 124 17.55 14.13 -1.38
N ALA A 125 16.81 13.25 -2.04
CA ALA A 125 15.95 13.57 -3.17
C ALA A 125 14.56 13.92 -2.66
N VAL A 126 14.04 15.09 -3.02
CA VAL A 126 12.71 15.56 -2.65
C VAL A 126 11.98 15.99 -3.91
N GLY A 127 10.91 15.32 -4.26
CA GLY A 127 10.02 15.68 -5.36
C GLY A 127 8.75 16.31 -4.83
N THR A 128 8.50 17.57 -5.15
CA THR A 128 7.35 18.36 -4.67
C THR A 128 6.42 18.75 -5.81
N ASP A 129 5.12 18.68 -5.55
CA ASP A 129 4.06 19.19 -6.41
C ASP A 129 3.24 20.20 -5.61
N PHE A 130 3.15 21.44 -6.12
CA PHE A 130 2.40 22.54 -5.50
C PHE A 130 1.07 22.83 -6.22
N ASP A 131 0.82 22.21 -7.36
CA ASP A 131 -0.31 22.48 -8.24
C ASP A 131 -1.37 21.35 -8.23
N GLY A 132 -0.98 20.17 -7.77
CA GLY A 132 -1.85 18.98 -7.72
C GLY A 132 -1.99 18.29 -9.08
N ASP A 133 -1.02 18.48 -9.97
CA ASP A 133 -0.98 17.88 -11.30
C ASP A 133 -0.16 16.58 -11.38
N GLU A 134 0.43 16.16 -10.23
CA GLU A 134 1.29 14.98 -10.07
C GLU A 134 2.63 15.06 -10.84
N LEU A 135 3.02 16.24 -11.32
CA LEU A 135 4.34 16.51 -11.86
C LEU A 135 5.20 17.17 -10.79
N HIS A 136 6.30 16.53 -10.46
CA HIS A 136 7.12 16.94 -9.33
C HIS A 136 8.33 17.73 -9.79
N HIS A 137 8.63 18.78 -9.03
CA HIS A 137 9.95 19.43 -9.04
C HIS A 137 10.87 18.60 -8.14
N LEU A 138 11.76 17.82 -8.74
CA LEU A 138 12.73 17.01 -7.99
C LEU A 138 13.95 17.86 -7.67
N THR A 139 14.26 17.97 -6.38
CA THR A 139 15.51 18.60 -5.89
C THR A 139 16.41 17.56 -5.25
N ILE A 140 17.73 17.63 -5.54
CA ILE A 140 18.76 16.86 -4.83
C ILE A 140 19.53 17.84 -3.97
N ARG A 141 19.52 17.63 -2.66
CA ARG A 141 20.15 18.54 -1.71
C ARG A 141 20.92 17.78 -0.64
N PRO A 142 21.98 18.40 -0.05
CA PRO A 142 22.67 17.80 1.09
C PRO A 142 21.69 17.57 2.23
N LEU A 143 21.76 16.38 2.82
CA LEU A 143 20.91 16.05 3.97
C LEU A 143 21.31 16.82 5.22
N LEU A 144 22.61 17.05 5.40
CA LEU A 144 23.19 17.86 6.48
C LEU A 144 24.23 18.81 5.88
N GLY A 145 24.16 20.08 6.23
CA GLY A 145 25.17 21.08 5.86
C GLY A 145 24.64 22.20 4.95
N GLN A 146 25.53 23.16 4.63
CA GLN A 146 25.21 24.36 3.85
C GLN A 146 25.76 24.35 2.42
N ASP A 147 26.48 23.31 2.03
CA ASP A 147 27.05 23.23 0.68
C ASP A 147 25.93 22.85 -0.31
N GLN A 148 25.41 23.84 -0.99
CA GLN A 148 24.30 23.72 -1.92
C GLN A 148 24.81 23.21 -3.28
N ILE A 149 24.69 21.93 -3.54
CA ILE A 149 24.40 21.45 -4.88
C ILE A 149 22.86 21.34 -4.91
N ASN A 150 22.20 22.37 -5.38
CA ASN A 150 20.75 22.31 -5.64
C ASN A 150 20.61 21.90 -7.10
N GLU A 151 20.48 20.62 -7.34
CA GLU A 151 20.03 20.12 -8.64
C GLU A 151 18.53 20.11 -8.65
N GLN A 152 17.95 20.57 -9.76
CA GLN A 152 16.51 20.62 -9.98
C GLN A 152 16.21 19.96 -11.32
N LEU A 153 15.28 19.02 -11.28
CA LEU A 153 14.70 18.37 -12.45
C LEU A 153 13.19 18.58 -12.41
N ASP A 154 12.64 19.07 -13.50
CA ASP A 154 11.20 19.28 -13.63
C ASP A 154 10.55 18.07 -14.31
N ASP A 155 9.22 17.96 -14.19
CA ASP A 155 8.39 16.94 -14.82
C ASP A 155 8.77 15.50 -14.42
N VAL A 156 9.17 15.30 -13.17
CA VAL A 156 9.45 13.97 -12.61
C VAL A 156 8.17 13.37 -12.05
N TYR A 157 7.95 12.07 -12.31
CA TYR A 157 6.84 11.33 -11.75
C TYR A 157 7.29 10.53 -10.50
N TYR A 158 6.44 9.73 -9.90
CA TYR A 158 6.71 9.03 -8.62
C TYR A 158 7.87 8.02 -8.65
N GLY A 159 8.26 7.50 -9.81
CA GLY A 159 9.32 6.50 -9.91
C GLY A 159 10.70 7.10 -9.64
N PHE A 160 11.40 6.59 -8.61
CA PHE A 160 12.74 7.03 -8.25
C PHE A 160 13.58 5.88 -7.64
N ALA A 161 14.85 5.80 -7.99
CA ALA A 161 15.79 4.83 -7.42
C ALA A 161 17.24 5.34 -7.41
N TRP A 162 17.87 5.40 -6.23
CA TRP A 162 19.30 5.65 -6.10
C TRP A 162 20.13 4.44 -6.57
N ALA A 163 21.22 4.67 -7.27
CA ALA A 163 22.28 3.70 -7.44
C ALA A 163 23.18 3.62 -6.18
N ASN A 164 23.97 2.53 -6.06
CA ASN A 164 24.83 2.32 -4.88
C ASN A 164 25.98 3.32 -4.75
N ASP A 165 26.33 4.00 -5.84
CA ASP A 165 27.40 5.01 -5.84
C ASP A 165 26.97 6.36 -5.29
N SER A 166 25.68 6.53 -4.94
CA SER A 166 25.09 7.77 -4.43
C SER A 166 25.29 8.98 -5.35
N ARG A 167 25.65 8.73 -6.62
CA ARG A 167 25.86 9.75 -7.65
C ARG A 167 24.86 9.64 -8.77
N HIS A 168 24.48 8.41 -9.12
CA HIS A 168 23.46 8.17 -10.13
C HIS A 168 22.13 7.86 -9.49
N PHE A 169 21.06 8.33 -10.11
CA PHE A 169 19.70 7.92 -9.80
C PHE A 169 18.87 7.77 -11.08
N PHE A 170 17.80 7.02 -10.94
CA PHE A 170 16.83 6.79 -12.00
C PHE A 170 15.52 7.44 -11.61
N TYR A 171 14.84 8.02 -12.59
CA TYR A 171 13.56 8.68 -12.39
C TYR A 171 12.63 8.45 -13.59
N SER A 172 11.32 8.53 -13.35
CA SER A 172 10.31 8.34 -14.39
C SER A 172 9.73 9.67 -14.87
N ARG A 173 9.31 9.68 -16.14
CA ARG A 173 8.55 10.76 -16.78
C ARG A 173 7.27 10.23 -17.40
N VAL A 174 6.27 11.10 -17.52
CA VAL A 174 4.98 10.81 -18.16
C VAL A 174 4.91 11.35 -19.58
N ASP A 175 3.97 10.81 -20.37
CA ASP A 175 3.57 11.39 -21.65
C ASP A 175 2.43 12.42 -21.48
N ASP A 176 1.97 13.00 -22.58
CA ASP A 176 0.89 14.01 -22.60
C ASP A 176 -0.44 13.51 -22.02
N THR A 177 -0.59 12.21 -21.76
CA THR A 177 -1.77 11.60 -21.15
C THR A 177 -1.58 11.26 -19.67
N MET A 178 -0.48 11.70 -19.06
CA MET A 178 -0.08 11.39 -17.68
C MET A 178 0.29 9.92 -17.47
N ARG A 179 0.63 9.19 -18.54
CA ARG A 179 1.10 7.81 -18.45
C ARG A 179 2.62 7.80 -18.23
N PRO A 180 3.15 7.18 -17.15
CA PRO A 180 4.58 6.97 -17.00
C PRO A 180 5.07 6.02 -18.10
N TRP A 181 5.99 6.49 -18.96
CA TRP A 181 6.44 5.77 -20.14
C TRP A 181 7.95 5.76 -20.35
N GLN A 182 8.68 6.62 -19.65
CA GLN A 182 10.14 6.69 -19.74
C GLN A 182 10.79 6.57 -18.38
N VAL A 183 11.98 5.93 -18.35
CA VAL A 183 12.93 5.97 -17.23
C VAL A 183 14.19 6.63 -17.73
N TRP A 184 14.64 7.64 -17.02
CA TRP A 184 15.86 8.39 -17.27
C TRP A 184 16.88 8.13 -16.17
N ARG A 185 18.16 8.29 -16.46
CA ARG A 185 19.24 8.24 -15.50
C ARG A 185 19.96 9.57 -15.48
N HIS A 186 20.09 10.13 -14.28
CA HIS A 186 20.85 11.35 -14.00
C HIS A 186 22.13 11.03 -13.22
N GLU A 187 23.18 11.85 -13.41
CA GLU A 187 24.40 11.86 -12.61
C GLU A 187 24.51 13.21 -11.89
N ILE A 188 24.61 13.21 -10.56
CA ILE A 188 24.75 14.44 -9.76
C ILE A 188 25.93 15.29 -10.26
N GLY A 189 25.70 16.58 -10.43
CA GLY A 189 26.68 17.57 -10.90
C GLY A 189 26.72 17.71 -12.43
N THR A 190 25.79 17.07 -13.15
CA THR A 190 25.67 17.23 -14.61
C THR A 190 24.39 18.01 -14.97
N ASP A 191 24.39 18.63 -16.14
CA ASP A 191 23.20 19.32 -16.65
C ASP A 191 22.11 18.29 -16.98
N PRO A 192 20.84 18.47 -16.50
CA PRO A 192 19.73 17.55 -16.78
C PRO A 192 19.47 17.31 -18.29
N SER A 193 19.88 18.24 -19.17
CA SER A 193 19.80 18.03 -20.63
C SER A 193 20.73 16.94 -21.13
N SER A 194 21.73 16.53 -20.33
CA SER A 194 22.66 15.42 -20.63
C SER A 194 22.19 14.07 -20.08
N ASP A 195 21.03 14.00 -19.44
CA ASP A 195 20.50 12.77 -18.88
C ASP A 195 20.30 11.69 -19.93
N ALA A 196 20.58 10.47 -19.54
CA ALA A 196 20.44 9.34 -20.44
C ALA A 196 19.02 8.78 -20.38
N LEU A 197 18.32 8.76 -21.52
CA LEU A 197 17.12 7.94 -21.64
C LEU A 197 17.50 6.47 -21.50
N TYR A 198 16.99 5.83 -20.46
CA TYR A 198 17.39 4.50 -20.07
C TYR A 198 16.41 3.43 -20.53
N PHE A 199 15.11 3.74 -20.48
CA PHE A 199 14.03 2.90 -20.98
C PHE A 199 12.89 3.76 -21.54
N GLN A 200 12.27 3.30 -22.62
CA GLN A 200 11.06 3.91 -23.18
C GLN A 200 10.06 2.83 -23.59
N GLU A 201 8.80 3.04 -23.27
CA GLU A 201 7.69 2.18 -23.62
C GLU A 201 6.75 2.89 -24.62
N ASP A 202 6.79 2.43 -25.86
CA ASP A 202 6.03 3.05 -26.96
C ASP A 202 4.56 2.57 -27.02
N ASP A 203 4.24 1.39 -26.45
CA ASP A 203 2.88 0.88 -26.42
C ASP A 203 2.09 1.57 -25.30
N ALA A 204 1.09 2.37 -25.68
CA ALA A 204 0.25 3.13 -24.77
C ALA A 204 -0.59 2.27 -23.78
N GLN A 205 -0.63 0.95 -23.94
CA GLN A 205 -1.27 0.04 -23.00
C GLN A 205 -0.43 -0.21 -21.74
N TYR A 206 0.87 0.12 -21.77
CA TYR A 206 1.81 -0.15 -20.67
C TYR A 206 2.21 1.13 -19.96
N ALA A 207 2.27 1.04 -18.63
CA ALA A 207 2.88 2.05 -17.77
C ALA A 207 4.21 1.53 -17.23
N VAL A 208 5.17 2.42 -17.04
CA VAL A 208 6.52 2.09 -16.59
C VAL A 208 6.74 2.54 -15.15
N SER A 209 7.39 1.70 -14.36
CA SER A 209 7.88 2.05 -13.03
C SER A 209 9.36 1.69 -12.88
N VAL A 210 10.03 2.37 -11.95
CA VAL A 210 11.40 2.06 -11.56
C VAL A 210 11.50 1.94 -10.05
N GLY A 211 12.24 0.97 -9.57
CA GLY A 211 12.44 0.70 -8.16
C GLY A 211 13.77 -0.02 -7.91
N ARG A 212 14.04 -0.29 -6.64
CA ARG A 212 15.27 -0.94 -6.18
C ARG A 212 14.92 -2.17 -5.36
N SER A 213 15.68 -3.27 -5.53
CA SER A 213 15.52 -4.46 -4.71
C SER A 213 15.88 -4.17 -3.24
N ARG A 214 15.25 -4.89 -2.32
CA ARG A 214 15.46 -4.73 -0.87
C ARG A 214 16.88 -5.03 -0.43
N ASP A 215 17.57 -5.94 -1.11
CA ASP A 215 18.97 -6.27 -0.85
C ASP A 215 19.97 -5.30 -1.50
N ASP A 216 19.48 -4.22 -2.11
CA ASP A 216 20.26 -3.17 -2.77
C ASP A 216 21.12 -3.67 -3.95
N ALA A 217 20.82 -4.86 -4.48
CA ALA A 217 21.63 -5.46 -5.54
C ALA A 217 21.30 -4.96 -6.95
N VAL A 218 20.02 -4.70 -7.22
CA VAL A 218 19.54 -4.33 -8.56
C VAL A 218 18.57 -3.16 -8.52
N ILE A 219 18.52 -2.44 -9.64
CA ILE A 219 17.46 -1.50 -10.00
C ILE A 219 16.60 -2.19 -11.05
N VAL A 220 15.30 -2.17 -10.86
CA VAL A 220 14.31 -2.87 -11.66
C VAL A 220 13.45 -1.85 -12.39
N VAL A 221 13.27 -2.03 -13.70
CA VAL A 221 12.33 -1.27 -14.54
C VAL A 221 11.22 -2.23 -14.97
N VAL A 222 9.99 -1.88 -14.67
CA VAL A 222 8.83 -2.71 -14.95
C VAL A 222 7.88 -2.00 -15.91
N ALA A 223 7.50 -2.66 -17.00
CA ALA A 223 6.45 -2.20 -17.90
C ALA A 223 5.23 -3.10 -17.74
N ASN A 224 4.14 -2.54 -17.21
CA ASN A 224 2.90 -3.26 -16.92
C ASN A 224 1.71 -2.68 -17.68
N SER A 225 0.90 -3.57 -18.23
CA SER A 225 -0.49 -3.29 -18.58
C SER A 225 -1.42 -3.91 -17.55
N SER A 226 -2.74 -3.81 -17.75
CA SER A 226 -3.73 -4.48 -16.90
C SER A 226 -3.69 -6.02 -16.94
N MET A 227 -2.94 -6.62 -17.87
CA MET A 227 -2.97 -8.06 -18.15
C MET A 227 -1.59 -8.66 -18.46
N THR A 228 -0.53 -7.85 -18.53
CA THR A 228 0.75 -8.32 -19.07
C THR A 228 1.89 -7.55 -18.43
N SER A 229 2.95 -8.23 -18.05
CA SER A 229 4.14 -7.65 -17.44
C SER A 229 5.41 -7.92 -18.27
N GLU A 230 6.34 -6.99 -18.21
CA GLU A 230 7.72 -7.13 -18.69
C GLU A 230 8.68 -6.47 -17.69
N VAL A 231 9.79 -7.11 -17.42
CA VAL A 231 10.77 -6.63 -16.43
C VAL A 231 12.16 -6.59 -17.00
N HIS A 232 12.81 -5.46 -16.74
CA HIS A 232 14.23 -5.22 -17.02
C HIS A 232 14.96 -4.89 -15.72
N TYR A 233 16.26 -5.08 -15.68
CA TYR A 233 17.06 -4.73 -14.52
C TYR A 233 18.48 -4.31 -14.88
N VAL A 234 19.12 -3.62 -13.95
CA VAL A 234 20.56 -3.32 -13.97
C VAL A 234 21.12 -3.49 -12.57
N GLY A 235 22.38 -3.86 -12.45
CA GLY A 235 23.06 -3.91 -11.16
C GLY A 235 23.14 -2.52 -10.52
N ALA A 236 22.68 -2.37 -9.28
CA ALA A 236 22.67 -1.07 -8.59
C ALA A 236 24.08 -0.49 -8.37
N SER A 237 25.12 -1.33 -8.38
CA SER A 237 26.54 -0.94 -8.31
C SER A 237 27.17 -0.64 -9.69
N ASN A 238 26.43 -0.84 -10.79
CA ASN A 238 26.90 -0.52 -12.14
C ASN A 238 25.78 0.18 -12.94
N PRO A 239 25.35 1.39 -12.52
CA PRO A 239 24.19 2.07 -13.07
C PRO A 239 24.33 2.50 -14.54
N THR A 240 25.53 2.47 -15.08
CA THR A 240 25.82 2.84 -16.49
C THR A 240 25.78 1.66 -17.44
N ALA A 241 25.67 0.42 -16.93
CA ALA A 241 25.54 -0.76 -17.78
C ALA A 241 24.17 -0.77 -18.49
N PRO A 242 24.05 -1.41 -19.65
CA PRO A 242 22.77 -1.54 -20.33
C PRO A 242 21.78 -2.36 -19.48
N LEU A 243 20.49 -2.06 -19.63
CA LEU A 243 19.43 -2.88 -19.06
C LEU A 243 19.47 -4.31 -19.60
N THR A 244 19.22 -5.26 -18.72
CA THR A 244 19.03 -6.67 -19.05
C THR A 244 17.55 -7.00 -18.93
N MET A 245 16.95 -7.53 -20.00
CA MET A 245 15.58 -8.06 -19.94
C MET A 245 15.57 -9.33 -19.09
N LEU A 246 14.73 -9.36 -18.07
CA LEU A 246 14.57 -10.54 -17.22
C LEU A 246 13.70 -11.59 -17.91
N GLU A 247 12.55 -11.17 -18.42
CA GLU A 247 11.60 -11.99 -19.17
C GLU A 247 10.76 -11.10 -20.09
N ALA A 248 10.61 -11.52 -21.35
CA ALA A 248 9.80 -10.80 -22.34
C ALA A 248 8.30 -10.93 -22.02
N ARG A 249 7.55 -9.91 -22.37
CA ARG A 249 6.09 -9.92 -22.22
C ARG A 249 5.44 -11.03 -23.05
N ARG A 250 4.43 -11.66 -22.45
CA ARG A 250 3.51 -12.61 -23.11
C ARG A 250 2.08 -12.20 -22.77
N TYR A 251 1.28 -11.94 -23.77
CA TYR A 251 -0.08 -11.46 -23.55
C TYR A 251 -0.86 -12.33 -22.56
N GLY A 252 -1.47 -11.71 -21.58
CA GLY A 252 -2.22 -12.38 -20.52
C GLY A 252 -1.37 -12.95 -19.38
N ILE A 253 -0.03 -12.84 -19.45
CA ILE A 253 0.86 -13.26 -18.37
C ILE A 253 1.30 -12.03 -17.57
N GLU A 254 0.83 -12.00 -16.35
CA GLU A 254 1.19 -11.01 -15.34
C GLU A 254 2.23 -11.61 -14.40
N TYR A 255 3.22 -10.82 -14.02
CA TYR A 255 4.16 -11.22 -13.00
C TYR A 255 4.81 -10.02 -12.29
N GLY A 256 5.05 -10.19 -11.00
CA GLY A 256 5.93 -9.34 -10.20
C GLY A 256 7.21 -10.10 -9.85
N VAL A 257 8.30 -9.37 -9.66
CA VAL A 257 9.59 -9.97 -9.30
C VAL A 257 10.18 -9.35 -8.05
N GLU A 258 10.94 -10.14 -7.31
CA GLU A 258 11.80 -9.70 -6.22
C GLU A 258 13.18 -10.32 -6.38
N HIS A 259 14.22 -9.59 -6.00
CA HIS A 259 15.60 -10.08 -5.98
C HIS A 259 16.09 -10.20 -4.55
N PHE A 260 16.83 -11.26 -4.24
CA PHE A 260 17.55 -11.34 -2.99
C PHE A 260 18.85 -12.13 -3.12
N THR A 261 19.80 -11.82 -2.26
CA THR A 261 21.07 -12.53 -2.11
C THR A 261 21.01 -13.41 -0.87
N ASP A 262 21.17 -14.71 -1.03
CA ASP A 262 21.15 -15.65 0.09
C ASP A 262 22.44 -15.59 0.93
N SER A 263 22.48 -16.33 2.04
CA SER A 263 23.61 -16.37 2.97
C SER A 263 24.92 -16.93 2.37
N SER A 264 24.86 -17.57 1.20
CA SER A 264 26.04 -18.04 0.46
C SER A 264 26.60 -16.99 -0.50
N GLY A 265 25.89 -15.87 -0.70
CA GLY A 265 26.20 -14.84 -1.69
C GLY A 265 25.60 -15.14 -3.07
N GLN A 266 24.75 -16.16 -3.21
CA GLN A 266 24.06 -16.46 -4.45
C GLN A 266 22.84 -15.56 -4.61
N GLY A 267 22.76 -14.84 -5.73
CA GLY A 267 21.57 -14.06 -6.11
C GLY A 267 20.45 -14.95 -6.66
N TRP A 268 19.24 -14.62 -6.30
CA TRP A 268 18.00 -15.29 -6.69
C TRP A 268 16.96 -14.29 -7.21
N TRP A 269 16.22 -14.72 -8.23
CA TRP A 269 14.97 -14.09 -8.62
C TRP A 269 13.79 -14.88 -8.09
N LEU A 270 12.83 -14.21 -7.52
CA LEU A 270 11.50 -14.69 -7.19
C LEU A 270 10.50 -14.09 -8.19
N LYS A 271 9.51 -14.87 -8.62
CA LYS A 271 8.48 -14.44 -9.54
C LYS A 271 7.11 -14.90 -9.05
N VAL A 272 6.24 -13.97 -8.71
CA VAL A 272 4.80 -14.23 -8.50
C VAL A 272 4.12 -14.05 -9.84
N THR A 273 3.42 -15.08 -10.35
CA THR A 273 2.86 -15.05 -11.70
C THR A 273 1.55 -15.83 -11.82
N ASN A 274 0.68 -15.37 -12.74
CA ASN A 274 -0.54 -16.08 -13.13
C ASN A 274 -0.30 -17.15 -14.22
N GLU A 275 0.95 -17.35 -14.66
CA GLU A 275 1.28 -18.39 -15.64
C GLU A 275 0.90 -19.77 -15.11
N ASP A 276 -0.04 -20.46 -15.80
CA ASP A 276 -0.63 -21.74 -15.39
C ASP A 276 -1.21 -21.76 -13.95
N ALA A 277 -1.61 -20.59 -13.41
CA ALA A 277 -2.09 -20.41 -12.05
C ALA A 277 -2.99 -19.18 -11.94
N THR A 278 -4.30 -19.36 -11.97
CA THR A 278 -5.27 -18.26 -11.96
C THR A 278 -5.11 -17.33 -10.76
N ASP A 279 -4.90 -17.89 -9.56
CA ASP A 279 -4.71 -17.16 -8.31
C ASP A 279 -3.22 -17.00 -7.95
N PHE A 280 -2.35 -17.04 -8.97
CA PHE A 280 -0.91 -16.85 -8.92
C PHE A 280 -0.16 -17.98 -8.18
N ARG A 281 1.09 -18.14 -8.56
CA ARG A 281 2.07 -19.04 -7.93
C ARG A 281 3.41 -18.33 -7.76
N LEU A 282 4.25 -18.84 -6.86
CA LEU A 282 5.60 -18.34 -6.63
C LEU A 282 6.63 -19.26 -7.27
N LEU A 283 7.46 -18.69 -8.12
CA LEU A 283 8.60 -19.37 -8.75
C LEU A 283 9.90 -18.74 -8.26
N ALA A 284 10.99 -19.49 -8.32
CA ALA A 284 12.34 -18.98 -8.07
C ALA A 284 13.35 -19.52 -9.09
N ARG A 285 14.41 -18.76 -9.34
CA ARG A 285 15.58 -19.20 -10.09
C ARG A 285 16.85 -18.49 -9.62
N PRO A 286 18.05 -19.11 -9.72
CA PRO A 286 19.31 -18.40 -9.56
C PRO A 286 19.49 -17.30 -10.60
N VAL A 287 20.15 -16.19 -10.23
CA VAL A 287 20.47 -15.10 -11.17
C VAL A 287 21.42 -15.56 -12.27
N SER A 288 22.39 -16.40 -11.91
CA SER A 288 23.50 -16.80 -12.80
C SER A 288 23.06 -17.66 -13.99
N VAL A 289 22.34 -18.73 -13.76
CA VAL A 289 21.76 -19.63 -14.79
C VAL A 289 20.74 -20.54 -14.12
N GLY A 290 19.61 -20.78 -14.75
CA GLY A 290 18.63 -21.75 -14.26
C GLY A 290 17.25 -21.56 -14.86
N GLU A 291 16.44 -22.59 -14.76
CA GLU A 291 15.02 -22.54 -15.09
C GLU A 291 14.21 -22.10 -13.86
N TRP A 292 13.04 -21.53 -14.12
CA TRP A 292 12.09 -21.24 -13.05
C TRP A 292 11.61 -22.51 -12.39
N ARG A 293 11.71 -22.59 -11.07
CA ARG A 293 11.21 -23.69 -10.24
C ARG A 293 10.07 -23.18 -9.37
N GLU A 294 8.99 -23.95 -9.32
CA GLU A 294 7.87 -23.65 -8.44
C GLU A 294 8.27 -23.83 -6.96
N ILE A 295 7.98 -22.80 -6.17
CA ILE A 295 8.22 -22.74 -4.73
C ILE A 295 6.90 -22.86 -3.96
N ILE A 296 5.88 -22.11 -4.40
CA ILE A 296 4.53 -22.20 -3.85
C ILE A 296 3.58 -22.35 -5.03
N PRO A 297 2.88 -23.49 -5.15
CA PRO A 297 1.87 -23.70 -6.18
C PRO A 297 0.63 -22.85 -5.90
N GLU A 298 -0.21 -22.68 -6.93
CA GLU A 298 -1.56 -22.17 -6.74
C GLU A 298 -2.33 -22.98 -5.70
N ARG A 299 -3.11 -22.30 -4.86
CA ARG A 299 -3.90 -22.93 -3.80
C ARG A 299 -5.35 -22.44 -3.88
N PRO A 300 -6.33 -23.35 -3.95
CA PRO A 300 -7.74 -22.96 -4.01
C PRO A 300 -8.13 -22.04 -2.85
N GLY A 301 -8.77 -20.91 -3.17
CA GLY A 301 -9.22 -19.92 -2.20
C GLY A 301 -8.12 -19.02 -1.62
N ASN A 302 -6.89 -19.15 -2.13
CA ASN A 302 -5.76 -18.32 -1.74
C ASN A 302 -5.12 -17.67 -2.97
N ARG A 303 -5.26 -16.36 -3.09
CA ARG A 303 -4.54 -15.59 -4.10
C ARG A 303 -3.21 -15.12 -3.55
N LEU A 304 -2.14 -15.29 -4.33
CA LEU A 304 -0.82 -14.71 -4.05
C LEU A 304 -0.78 -13.29 -4.60
N ASP A 305 -0.64 -12.30 -3.70
CA ASP A 305 -0.58 -10.88 -4.08
C ASP A 305 0.85 -10.40 -4.30
N GLY A 306 1.83 -10.93 -3.56
CA GLY A 306 3.22 -10.51 -3.67
C GLY A 306 4.16 -11.29 -2.76
N VAL A 307 5.46 -11.04 -2.93
CA VAL A 307 6.53 -11.57 -2.09
C VAL A 307 7.54 -10.48 -1.79
N ASP A 308 7.94 -10.37 -0.52
CA ASP A 308 9.04 -9.55 -0.03
C ASP A 308 10.14 -10.50 0.48
N ALA A 309 11.35 -10.35 -0.07
CA ALA A 309 12.47 -11.21 0.30
C ALA A 309 13.39 -10.54 1.32
N PHE A 310 13.78 -11.29 2.32
CA PHE A 310 14.74 -10.93 3.36
C PHE A 310 15.90 -11.93 3.38
N SER A 311 16.95 -11.63 4.10
CA SER A 311 18.16 -12.48 4.12
C SER A 311 17.91 -13.92 4.60
N SER A 312 16.89 -14.15 5.44
CA SER A 312 16.63 -15.46 6.05
C SER A 312 15.18 -15.94 5.93
N PHE A 313 14.30 -15.16 5.34
CA PHE A 313 12.89 -15.54 5.15
C PHE A 313 12.25 -14.79 3.99
N LEU A 314 11.09 -15.27 3.57
CA LEU A 314 10.18 -14.57 2.67
C LEU A 314 8.93 -14.14 3.46
N ALA A 315 8.43 -12.96 3.20
CA ALA A 315 7.11 -12.53 3.63
C ALA A 315 6.20 -12.48 2.39
N ILE A 316 5.13 -13.24 2.43
CA ILE A 316 4.21 -13.42 1.30
C ILE A 316 2.90 -12.76 1.65
N SER A 317 2.51 -11.79 0.85
CA SER A 317 1.18 -11.20 0.89
C SER A 317 0.22 -12.10 0.14
N GLU A 318 -0.86 -12.53 0.80
CA GLU A 318 -1.86 -13.41 0.20
C GLU A 318 -3.28 -13.03 0.64
N ARG A 319 -4.28 -13.46 -0.15
CA ARG A 319 -5.68 -13.42 0.26
C ARG A 319 -6.15 -14.83 0.57
N ASN A 320 -6.64 -14.99 1.77
CA ASN A 320 -7.18 -16.26 2.25
C ASN A 320 -8.69 -16.12 2.43
N TYR A 321 -9.47 -16.70 1.50
CA TYR A 321 -10.93 -16.64 1.49
C TYR A 321 -11.48 -15.21 1.72
N GLY A 322 -10.91 -14.23 1.01
CA GLY A 322 -11.35 -12.83 1.03
C GLY A 322 -10.78 -11.97 2.16
N SER A 323 -9.82 -12.45 2.91
CA SER A 323 -9.10 -11.68 3.93
C SER A 323 -7.63 -11.55 3.56
N ALA A 324 -7.08 -10.33 3.63
CA ALA A 324 -5.65 -10.10 3.46
C ALA A 324 -4.87 -10.75 4.62
N ALA A 325 -3.78 -11.43 4.31
CA ALA A 325 -2.94 -12.14 5.27
C ALA A 325 -1.46 -12.08 4.85
N VAL A 326 -0.57 -12.27 5.81
CA VAL A 326 0.87 -12.38 5.60
C VAL A 326 1.34 -13.75 6.02
N ARG A 327 2.07 -14.42 5.14
CA ARG A 327 2.70 -15.72 5.40
C ARG A 327 4.20 -15.57 5.45
N LEU A 328 4.83 -16.08 6.51
CA LEU A 328 6.27 -16.08 6.70
C LEU A 328 6.85 -17.46 6.37
N VAL A 329 7.89 -17.47 5.55
CA VAL A 329 8.56 -18.68 5.09
C VAL A 329 10.05 -18.55 5.35
N SER A 330 10.61 -19.41 6.21
CA SER A 330 12.06 -19.42 6.47
C SER A 330 12.84 -19.92 5.26
N ILE A 331 13.92 -19.22 4.90
CA ILE A 331 14.91 -19.62 3.91
C ILE A 331 15.89 -20.58 4.57
N LEU A 332 16.10 -21.74 3.95
CA LEU A 332 17.05 -22.74 4.43
C LEU A 332 18.47 -22.40 3.94
N GLY A 333 19.48 -22.78 4.71
CA GLY A 333 20.86 -22.70 4.23
C GLY A 333 21.18 -23.79 3.20
N GLY A 334 22.25 -23.58 2.41
CA GLY A 334 22.76 -24.57 1.47
C GLY A 334 22.38 -24.32 0.02
N THR A 335 22.50 -25.35 -0.83
CA THR A 335 22.33 -25.23 -2.30
C THR A 335 20.87 -25.12 -2.75
N ASP A 336 19.92 -25.41 -1.89
CA ASP A 336 18.49 -25.23 -2.11
C ASP A 336 17.88 -24.44 -0.94
N PRO A 337 17.79 -23.11 -1.06
CA PRO A 337 17.31 -22.27 0.02
C PRO A 337 15.82 -22.44 0.32
N PHE A 338 15.06 -23.02 -0.59
CA PHE A 338 13.62 -23.20 -0.40
C PHE A 338 13.24 -24.60 0.07
N GLY A 339 13.99 -25.65 -0.34
CA GLY A 339 13.66 -27.05 0.00
C GLY A 339 12.29 -27.49 -0.50
N ASN A 340 11.77 -28.53 0.11
CA ASN A 340 10.42 -29.04 -0.19
C ASN A 340 9.39 -28.54 0.83
N ASN A 341 8.11 -28.58 0.46
CA ASN A 341 6.96 -28.30 1.35
C ASN A 341 7.04 -26.92 2.04
N VAL A 342 7.33 -25.89 1.27
CA VAL A 342 7.49 -24.52 1.77
C VAL A 342 6.25 -24.04 2.57
N VAL A 343 5.05 -24.35 2.08
CA VAL A 343 3.79 -23.96 2.75
C VAL A 343 3.63 -24.63 4.11
N ASP A 344 3.98 -25.92 4.22
CA ASP A 344 3.86 -26.69 5.48
C ASP A 344 4.80 -26.18 6.57
N ARG A 345 5.89 -25.51 6.19
CA ARG A 345 6.88 -24.91 7.09
C ARG A 345 6.65 -23.43 7.34
N SER A 346 5.55 -22.88 6.84
CA SER A 346 5.26 -21.45 6.92
C SER A 346 4.39 -21.13 8.13
N THR A 347 4.50 -19.90 8.61
CA THR A 347 3.64 -19.34 9.65
C THR A 347 2.70 -18.32 9.02
N LEU A 348 1.39 -18.52 9.16
CA LEU A 348 0.39 -17.53 8.76
C LEU A 348 0.17 -16.55 9.91
N VAL A 349 0.39 -15.27 9.65
CA VAL A 349 0.09 -14.21 10.61
C VAL A 349 -1.41 -13.94 10.56
N ASN A 350 -2.09 -14.23 11.65
CA ASN A 350 -3.53 -14.07 11.80
C ASN A 350 -3.85 -12.98 12.82
N ALA A 351 -5.02 -12.38 12.69
CA ALA A 351 -5.62 -11.54 13.71
C ALA A 351 -6.65 -12.34 14.52
N ASP A 352 -6.83 -11.95 15.79
CA ASP A 352 -7.75 -12.63 16.73
C ASP A 352 -9.23 -12.40 16.40
N VAL A 353 -9.54 -11.41 15.56
CA VAL A 353 -10.92 -11.00 15.21
C VAL A 353 -11.17 -11.25 13.72
N SER A 354 -12.28 -11.89 13.39
CA SER A 354 -12.72 -12.11 12.00
C SER A 354 -14.05 -11.40 11.71
N PRO A 355 -14.21 -10.72 10.57
CA PRO A 355 -13.23 -10.51 9.51
C PRO A 355 -12.16 -9.49 9.90
N SER A 356 -10.92 -9.77 9.53
CA SER A 356 -9.76 -8.91 9.77
C SER A 356 -8.81 -8.94 8.58
N SER A 357 -7.88 -8.03 8.54
CA SER A 357 -6.84 -7.94 7.52
C SER A 357 -5.48 -7.72 8.15
N VAL A 358 -4.47 -8.36 7.57
CA VAL A 358 -3.06 -8.22 7.93
C VAL A 358 -2.29 -7.86 6.68
N TRP A 359 -1.54 -6.75 6.74
CA TRP A 359 -0.71 -6.29 5.63
C TRP A 359 0.73 -6.11 6.06
N LEU A 360 1.66 -6.27 5.13
CA LEU A 360 3.03 -5.83 5.36
C LEU A 360 3.07 -4.31 5.49
N SER A 361 3.84 -3.83 6.45
CA SER A 361 4.17 -2.42 6.63
C SER A 361 5.57 -2.12 6.07
N ALA A 362 6.12 -0.94 6.35
CA ALA A 362 7.47 -0.59 5.93
C ALA A 362 8.52 -1.53 6.58
N ASN A 363 9.25 -2.26 5.75
CA ASN A 363 10.30 -3.21 6.13
C ASN A 363 11.55 -3.02 5.26
N PRO A 364 12.26 -1.88 5.35
CA PRO A 364 13.37 -1.59 4.43
C PRO A 364 14.65 -2.40 4.73
N ASN A 365 14.83 -2.90 5.94
CA ASN A 365 16.02 -3.68 6.29
C ASN A 365 15.95 -5.10 5.72
N PHE A 366 16.88 -5.42 4.82
CA PHE A 366 17.03 -6.77 4.27
C PHE A 366 17.45 -7.80 5.34
N ILE A 367 18.37 -7.42 6.24
CA ILE A 367 18.86 -8.30 7.32
C ILE A 367 18.04 -8.01 8.57
N THR A 368 17.09 -8.87 8.86
CA THR A 368 16.21 -8.78 10.03
C THR A 368 15.69 -10.16 10.43
N SER A 369 15.32 -10.34 11.70
CA SER A 369 14.63 -11.52 12.24
C SER A 369 13.16 -11.29 12.56
N GLN A 370 12.66 -10.10 12.24
CA GLN A 370 11.27 -9.71 12.46
C GLN A 370 10.72 -8.96 11.27
N VAL A 371 9.41 -9.02 11.09
CA VAL A 371 8.71 -8.29 10.04
C VAL A 371 7.62 -7.41 10.65
N ARG A 372 7.54 -6.19 10.18
CA ARG A 372 6.47 -5.26 10.58
C ARG A 372 5.23 -5.50 9.75
N VAL A 373 4.10 -5.59 10.45
CA VAL A 373 2.77 -5.74 9.86
C VAL A 373 1.83 -4.67 10.44
N THR A 374 0.80 -4.36 9.69
CA THR A 374 -0.40 -3.67 10.17
C THR A 374 -1.55 -4.66 10.25
N ILE A 375 -2.33 -4.57 11.32
CA ILE A 375 -3.49 -5.42 11.58
C ILE A 375 -4.69 -4.54 11.86
N SER A 376 -5.81 -4.81 11.23
CA SER A 376 -7.07 -4.10 11.51
C SER A 376 -8.28 -4.98 11.26
N SER A 377 -9.41 -4.59 11.84
CA SER A 377 -10.74 -5.13 11.55
C SER A 377 -11.76 -4.00 11.60
N LEU A 378 -13.04 -4.29 11.33
CA LEU A 378 -14.09 -3.26 11.45
C LEU A 378 -14.25 -2.73 12.89
N VAL A 379 -13.74 -3.47 13.90
CA VAL A 379 -13.81 -3.11 15.33
C VAL A 379 -12.44 -2.98 16.01
N THR A 380 -11.36 -3.34 15.34
CA THR A 380 -10.01 -3.23 15.89
C THR A 380 -9.31 -2.03 15.26
N PRO A 381 -9.02 -0.94 16.01
CA PRO A 381 -8.19 0.17 15.54
C PRO A 381 -6.87 -0.35 15.00
N LEU A 382 -6.30 0.38 14.04
CA LEU A 382 -5.06 -0.03 13.37
C LEU A 382 -3.97 -0.34 14.40
N LEU A 383 -3.46 -1.57 14.34
CA LEU A 383 -2.30 -2.02 15.11
C LEU A 383 -1.08 -2.04 14.20
N VAL A 384 0.02 -1.48 14.66
CA VAL A 384 1.36 -1.70 14.09
C VAL A 384 2.07 -2.69 14.99
N ALA A 385 2.49 -3.82 14.44
CA ALA A 385 3.12 -4.89 15.20
C ALA A 385 4.36 -5.42 14.47
N ASP A 386 5.31 -5.95 15.24
CA ASP A 386 6.43 -6.74 14.72
C ASP A 386 6.17 -8.21 15.01
N VAL A 387 6.38 -9.05 14.00
CA VAL A 387 6.26 -10.50 14.10
C VAL A 387 7.65 -11.11 14.10
N ILE A 388 8.00 -11.85 15.14
CA ILE A 388 9.25 -12.60 15.21
C ILE A 388 9.14 -13.81 14.30
N VAL A 389 9.98 -13.90 13.28
CA VAL A 389 9.85 -14.88 12.20
C VAL A 389 9.94 -16.32 12.72
N ASP A 390 10.88 -16.61 13.63
CA ASP A 390 11.14 -17.97 14.12
C ASP A 390 10.03 -18.50 15.04
N THR A 391 9.37 -17.62 15.80
CA THR A 391 8.37 -18.02 16.80
C THR A 391 6.94 -17.71 16.38
N GLY A 392 6.75 -16.80 15.44
CA GLY A 392 5.43 -16.25 15.09
C GLY A 392 4.86 -15.29 16.15
N GLU A 393 5.64 -14.94 17.18
CA GLU A 393 5.21 -14.02 18.24
C GLU A 393 4.90 -12.64 17.65
N VAL A 394 3.72 -12.12 17.96
CA VAL A 394 3.26 -10.79 17.55
C VAL A 394 3.46 -9.80 18.68
N ILE A 395 4.30 -8.81 18.46
CA ILE A 395 4.62 -7.76 19.43
C ILE A 395 3.96 -6.45 18.96
N VAL A 396 2.89 -6.04 19.61
CA VAL A 396 2.21 -4.78 19.30
C VAL A 396 3.12 -3.62 19.67
N ARG A 397 3.41 -2.75 18.70
CA ARG A 397 4.23 -1.56 18.86
C ARG A 397 3.41 -0.30 19.06
N LYS A 398 2.30 -0.21 18.36
CA LYS A 398 1.38 0.93 18.45
C LYS A 398 -0.04 0.49 18.09
N GLN A 399 -1.00 1.06 18.78
CA GLN A 399 -2.41 1.02 18.40
C GLN A 399 -2.88 2.45 18.12
N GLN A 400 -3.65 2.61 17.06
CA GLN A 400 -4.28 3.89 16.73
C GLN A 400 -5.11 4.37 17.91
N THR A 401 -4.82 5.59 18.38
CA THR A 401 -5.59 6.26 19.43
C THR A 401 -6.92 6.75 18.86
N VAL A 402 -8.01 6.55 19.61
CA VAL A 402 -9.32 7.15 19.33
C VAL A 402 -9.65 8.04 20.52
N LEU A 403 -9.52 9.35 20.33
CA LEU A 403 -9.83 10.31 21.39
C LEU A 403 -11.33 10.29 21.73
N GLY A 404 -11.68 10.68 22.95
CA GLY A 404 -13.06 10.61 23.44
C GLY A 404 -13.49 9.23 23.93
N GLY A 405 -12.60 8.22 23.80
CA GLY A 405 -12.84 6.85 24.24
C GLY A 405 -13.44 5.97 23.16
N TYR A 406 -12.95 4.73 23.09
CA TYR A 406 -13.46 3.67 22.24
C TYR A 406 -13.41 2.34 22.98
N ASP A 407 -14.53 1.62 23.00
CA ASP A 407 -14.62 0.27 23.54
C ASP A 407 -15.07 -0.70 22.44
N ALA A 408 -14.16 -1.52 21.96
CA ALA A 408 -14.42 -2.53 20.93
C ALA A 408 -15.53 -3.52 21.34
N ALA A 409 -15.70 -3.80 22.66
CA ALA A 409 -16.73 -4.69 23.17
C ALA A 409 -18.16 -4.15 22.97
N SER A 410 -18.30 -2.84 22.74
CA SER A 410 -19.59 -2.20 22.44
C SER A 410 -20.08 -2.47 21.02
N TYR A 411 -19.24 -3.07 20.16
CA TYR A 411 -19.54 -3.33 18.75
C TYR A 411 -19.48 -4.82 18.44
N VAL A 412 -20.06 -5.18 17.32
CA VAL A 412 -20.05 -6.54 16.77
C VAL A 412 -19.66 -6.45 15.30
N THR A 413 -18.78 -7.34 14.88
CA THR A 413 -18.45 -7.53 13.47
C THR A 413 -18.63 -8.98 13.06
N GLY A 414 -18.89 -9.22 11.78
CA GLY A 414 -19.03 -10.55 11.24
C GLY A 414 -19.02 -10.57 9.73
N ARG A 415 -19.09 -11.77 9.16
CA ARG A 415 -19.19 -11.99 7.72
C ARG A 415 -20.49 -12.72 7.40
N LEU A 416 -21.31 -12.10 6.58
CA LEU A 416 -22.51 -12.69 6.00
C LEU A 416 -22.21 -13.19 4.60
N TRP A 417 -23.06 -14.08 4.10
CA TRP A 417 -23.01 -14.58 2.74
C TRP A 417 -24.39 -14.41 2.08
N VAL A 418 -24.41 -13.72 0.96
CA VAL A 418 -25.64 -13.43 0.21
C VAL A 418 -25.63 -14.16 -1.12
N ASP A 419 -26.69 -14.87 -1.43
CA ASP A 419 -26.83 -15.57 -2.70
C ASP A 419 -27.21 -14.58 -3.80
N ALA A 420 -26.38 -14.52 -4.85
CA ALA A 420 -26.71 -13.84 -6.10
C ALA A 420 -27.72 -14.67 -6.92
N SER A 421 -28.33 -14.04 -7.92
CA SER A 421 -29.35 -14.70 -8.77
C SER A 421 -28.82 -15.89 -9.58
N ASP A 422 -27.51 -15.97 -9.77
CA ASP A 422 -26.80 -17.05 -10.46
C ASP A 422 -26.25 -18.13 -9.52
N GLY A 423 -26.57 -18.05 -8.22
CA GLY A 423 -26.16 -19.00 -7.18
C GLY A 423 -24.75 -18.78 -6.63
N ILE A 424 -24.06 -17.73 -7.05
CA ILE A 424 -22.76 -17.33 -6.45
C ILE A 424 -23.02 -16.67 -5.10
N ARG A 425 -22.20 -17.00 -4.09
CA ARG A 425 -22.30 -16.42 -2.76
C ARG A 425 -21.37 -15.21 -2.63
N ILE A 426 -21.96 -14.06 -2.32
CA ILE A 426 -21.27 -12.77 -2.16
C ILE A 426 -20.91 -12.59 -0.68
N PRO A 427 -19.62 -12.41 -0.32
CA PRO A 427 -19.25 -12.11 1.06
C PRO A 427 -19.64 -10.66 1.39
N VAL A 428 -20.12 -10.46 2.63
CA VAL A 428 -20.48 -9.14 3.16
C VAL A 428 -19.87 -9.01 4.56
N SER A 429 -18.97 -8.05 4.74
CA SER A 429 -18.44 -7.71 6.06
C SER A 429 -19.34 -6.68 6.72
N ILE A 430 -19.71 -6.90 7.98
CA ILE A 430 -20.68 -6.05 8.68
C ILE A 430 -20.14 -5.61 10.05
N VAL A 431 -20.51 -4.42 10.48
CA VAL A 431 -20.30 -3.91 11.84
C VAL A 431 -21.50 -3.13 12.33
N ALA A 432 -21.86 -3.33 13.58
CA ALA A 432 -22.95 -2.62 14.27
C ALA A 432 -22.64 -2.47 15.77
N ARG A 433 -23.33 -1.57 16.43
CA ARG A 433 -23.37 -1.56 17.90
C ARG A 433 -24.07 -2.82 18.41
N ARG A 434 -23.57 -3.36 19.51
CA ARG A 434 -24.09 -4.60 20.13
C ARG A 434 -25.54 -4.48 20.60
N ASP A 435 -25.97 -3.30 20.98
CA ASP A 435 -27.34 -3.04 21.42
C ASP A 435 -28.36 -2.93 20.28
N VAL A 436 -27.89 -2.78 19.04
CA VAL A 436 -28.74 -2.69 17.83
C VAL A 436 -29.00 -4.07 17.22
N VAL A 437 -28.14 -5.06 17.48
CA VAL A 437 -28.19 -6.37 16.85
C VAL A 437 -28.24 -7.51 17.85
N ASN A 438 -28.72 -8.66 17.40
CA ASN A 438 -28.56 -9.96 18.04
C ASN A 438 -27.47 -10.76 17.32
N VAL A 439 -26.62 -11.42 18.09
CA VAL A 439 -25.66 -12.39 17.56
C VAL A 439 -26.19 -13.77 17.86
N LYS A 440 -26.45 -14.57 16.83
CA LYS A 440 -26.93 -15.95 16.94
C LYS A 440 -25.79 -16.88 17.36
N GLU A 441 -26.12 -18.08 17.83
CA GLU A 441 -25.14 -19.09 18.24
C GLU A 441 -24.17 -19.49 17.09
N ASN A 442 -24.64 -19.43 15.84
CA ASN A 442 -23.84 -19.70 14.65
C ASN A 442 -22.98 -18.51 14.20
N GLY A 443 -23.03 -17.39 14.92
CA GLY A 443 -22.29 -16.16 14.60
C GLY A 443 -23.01 -15.20 13.65
N ASP A 444 -24.19 -15.54 13.14
CA ASP A 444 -24.98 -14.64 12.31
C ASP A 444 -25.44 -13.41 13.11
N ILE A 445 -25.47 -12.27 12.42
CA ILE A 445 -25.88 -10.97 12.98
C ILE A 445 -27.23 -10.60 12.38
N GLU A 446 -28.18 -10.24 13.22
CA GLU A 446 -29.54 -9.85 12.84
C GLU A 446 -29.94 -8.58 13.60
N ALA A 447 -30.54 -7.59 12.94
CA ALA A 447 -31.02 -6.40 13.61
C ALA A 447 -32.15 -6.74 14.61
N ARG A 448 -32.14 -6.11 15.78
CA ARG A 448 -33.22 -6.30 16.77
C ARG A 448 -34.54 -5.67 16.33
N THR A 449 -34.42 -4.58 15.58
CA THR A 449 -35.51 -3.84 14.96
C THR A 449 -35.00 -3.31 13.61
N PRO A 450 -35.87 -3.02 12.65
CA PRO A 450 -35.44 -2.37 11.41
C PRO A 450 -34.58 -1.15 11.70
N SER A 451 -33.33 -1.19 11.24
CA SER A 451 -32.32 -0.16 11.50
C SER A 451 -31.79 0.41 10.19
N PRO A 452 -31.43 1.70 10.14
CA PRO A 452 -30.77 2.25 8.96
C PRO A 452 -29.43 1.56 8.76
N PHE A 453 -29.05 1.33 7.48
CA PHE A 453 -27.72 0.82 7.16
C PHE A 453 -27.07 1.60 6.04
N LEU A 454 -25.74 1.65 6.07
CA LEU A 454 -24.90 2.15 5.01
C LEU A 454 -24.19 0.98 4.35
N LEU A 455 -24.53 0.71 3.08
CA LEU A 455 -23.88 -0.32 2.27
C LEU A 455 -22.82 0.33 1.38
N TYR A 456 -21.60 -0.18 1.45
CA TYR A 456 -20.49 0.21 0.61
C TYR A 456 -20.04 -0.95 -0.29
N GLY A 457 -19.54 -0.67 -1.48
CA GLY A 457 -18.95 -1.64 -2.39
C GLY A 457 -18.23 -0.92 -3.52
N TYR A 458 -17.21 -1.56 -4.09
CA TYR A 458 -16.41 -1.00 -5.19
C TYR A 458 -16.50 -1.87 -6.46
N GLY A 459 -15.93 -3.07 -6.43
CA GLY A 459 -16.06 -4.09 -7.48
C GLY A 459 -15.48 -3.71 -8.83
N SER A 460 -14.31 -3.06 -8.86
CA SER A 460 -13.62 -2.69 -10.10
C SER A 460 -12.11 -2.87 -9.97
N TYR A 461 -11.45 -3.07 -11.12
CA TYR A 461 -9.98 -3.09 -11.27
C TYR A 461 -9.27 -4.09 -10.36
N GLU A 462 -9.96 -5.19 -9.97
CA GLU A 462 -9.43 -6.17 -9.02
C GLU A 462 -9.08 -5.58 -7.63
N ILE A 463 -9.49 -4.33 -7.35
CA ILE A 463 -9.24 -3.69 -6.07
C ILE A 463 -10.13 -4.33 -5.01
N SER A 464 -9.52 -4.76 -3.92
CA SER A 464 -10.19 -5.34 -2.76
C SER A 464 -10.48 -4.29 -1.70
N ILE A 465 -11.69 -4.29 -1.16
CA ILE A 465 -12.08 -3.44 -0.04
C ILE A 465 -11.99 -4.24 1.24
N ASP A 466 -10.87 -4.09 1.92
CA ASP A 466 -10.61 -4.85 3.15
C ASP A 466 -11.38 -4.29 4.36
N PRO A 467 -11.88 -5.14 5.28
CA PRO A 467 -12.55 -4.71 6.49
C PRO A 467 -11.55 -4.09 7.48
N SER A 468 -11.47 -2.77 7.47
CA SER A 468 -10.59 -2.00 8.35
C SER A 468 -11.36 -1.05 9.27
N PHE A 469 -10.75 -0.71 10.40
CA PHE A 469 -11.29 0.26 11.35
C PHE A 469 -11.37 1.67 10.73
N SER A 470 -12.39 2.41 11.15
CA SER A 470 -12.51 3.84 10.83
C SER A 470 -13.15 4.59 11.99
N SER A 471 -12.42 5.53 12.58
CA SER A 471 -12.97 6.43 13.61
C SER A 471 -14.08 7.32 13.07
N LEU A 472 -14.06 7.63 11.77
CA LEU A 472 -15.12 8.38 11.09
C LEU A 472 -16.47 7.64 11.13
N ARG A 473 -16.43 6.32 11.00
CA ARG A 473 -17.61 5.46 10.99
C ARG A 473 -18.32 5.43 12.34
N LEU A 474 -17.61 5.68 13.44
CA LEU A 474 -18.18 5.65 14.78
C LEU A 474 -19.36 6.62 14.93
N SER A 475 -19.32 7.80 14.30
CA SER A 475 -20.44 8.75 14.35
C SER A 475 -21.74 8.17 13.78
N LEU A 476 -21.66 7.31 12.76
CA LEU A 476 -22.81 6.59 12.22
C LEU A 476 -23.24 5.44 13.13
N LEU A 477 -22.29 4.62 13.57
CA LEU A 477 -22.57 3.46 14.43
C LEU A 477 -23.23 3.88 15.75
N GLU A 478 -22.80 4.99 16.36
CA GLU A 478 -23.38 5.52 17.60
C GLU A 478 -24.79 6.05 17.42
N ARG A 479 -25.20 6.35 16.19
CA ARG A 479 -26.59 6.68 15.82
C ARG A 479 -27.43 5.45 15.47
N GLY A 480 -26.90 4.25 15.68
CA GLY A 480 -27.60 2.99 15.40
C GLY A 480 -27.59 2.59 13.92
N VAL A 481 -26.78 3.25 13.09
CA VAL A 481 -26.59 2.86 11.68
C VAL A 481 -25.71 1.60 11.64
N ILE A 482 -26.13 0.59 10.89
CA ILE A 482 -25.33 -0.59 10.58
C ILE A 482 -24.48 -0.30 9.37
N PHE A 483 -23.20 -0.64 9.39
CA PHE A 483 -22.30 -0.49 8.23
C PHE A 483 -21.96 -1.85 7.64
N ALA A 484 -22.04 -1.96 6.31
CA ALA A 484 -21.74 -3.19 5.59
C ALA A 484 -20.88 -2.91 4.36
N ILE A 485 -19.94 -3.82 4.06
CA ILE A 485 -19.13 -3.84 2.84
C ILE A 485 -19.57 -5.05 2.02
N ALA A 486 -20.15 -4.81 0.84
CA ALA A 486 -20.43 -5.85 -0.14
C ALA A 486 -19.16 -6.10 -0.98
N HIS A 487 -18.57 -7.27 -0.85
CA HIS A 487 -17.40 -7.69 -1.62
C HIS A 487 -17.87 -8.25 -2.98
N VAL A 488 -18.31 -7.35 -3.85
CA VAL A 488 -18.95 -7.71 -5.13
C VAL A 488 -17.95 -8.11 -6.19
N ARG A 489 -18.38 -8.92 -7.18
CA ARG A 489 -17.56 -9.32 -8.33
C ARG A 489 -17.05 -8.11 -9.10
N GLY A 490 -15.84 -8.22 -9.65
CA GLY A 490 -15.07 -7.12 -10.24
C GLY A 490 -13.99 -6.56 -9.31
N GLY A 491 -14.10 -6.83 -7.99
CA GLY A 491 -13.01 -6.69 -7.03
C GLY A 491 -12.09 -7.92 -7.01
N GLY A 492 -11.07 -7.91 -6.13
CA GLY A 492 -10.08 -8.99 -5.98
C GLY A 492 -10.27 -9.85 -4.73
N GLU A 493 -11.31 -9.61 -3.92
CA GLU A 493 -11.45 -10.19 -2.58
C GLU A 493 -11.44 -11.73 -2.59
N MET A 494 -12.07 -12.35 -3.60
CA MET A 494 -12.15 -13.80 -3.74
C MET A 494 -11.22 -14.35 -4.83
N GLY A 495 -10.15 -13.61 -5.15
CA GLY A 495 -9.15 -13.99 -6.15
C GLY A 495 -9.46 -13.52 -7.57
N ARG A 496 -8.63 -13.96 -8.52
CA ARG A 496 -8.68 -13.52 -9.92
C ARG A 496 -10.00 -13.82 -10.62
N SER A 497 -10.57 -14.96 -10.37
CA SER A 497 -11.86 -15.34 -10.96
C SER A 497 -12.98 -14.37 -10.56
N TRP A 498 -12.91 -13.80 -9.37
CA TRP A 498 -13.86 -12.80 -8.87
C TRP A 498 -13.81 -11.51 -9.69
N TYR A 499 -12.63 -11.07 -10.04
CA TYR A 499 -12.39 -9.95 -10.94
C TYR A 499 -12.91 -10.24 -12.35
N GLU A 500 -12.55 -11.39 -12.92
CA GLU A 500 -12.96 -11.79 -14.29
C GLU A 500 -14.48 -11.85 -14.47
N MET A 501 -15.22 -12.27 -13.45
CA MET A 501 -16.68 -12.33 -13.48
C MET A 501 -17.38 -10.97 -13.38
N GLY A 502 -16.63 -9.86 -13.12
CA GLY A 502 -17.19 -8.52 -12.96
C GLY A 502 -16.54 -7.43 -13.81
N ARG A 503 -15.66 -7.78 -14.77
CA ARG A 503 -14.99 -6.80 -15.63
C ARG A 503 -15.54 -6.72 -17.05
N LEU A 504 -15.22 -5.66 -17.78
CA LEU A 504 -15.57 -5.45 -19.19
C LEU A 504 -17.05 -5.75 -19.46
N ALA A 505 -17.35 -6.69 -20.36
CA ALA A 505 -18.72 -7.09 -20.71
C ALA A 505 -19.49 -7.73 -19.54
N GLN A 506 -18.80 -8.22 -18.51
CA GLN A 506 -19.39 -8.77 -17.29
C GLN A 506 -19.64 -7.71 -16.19
N LYS A 507 -19.32 -6.44 -16.44
CA LYS A 507 -19.51 -5.35 -15.46
C LYS A 507 -20.92 -5.24 -14.86
N PRO A 508 -22.01 -5.54 -15.58
CA PRO A 508 -23.36 -5.57 -14.99
C PRO A 508 -23.49 -6.50 -13.77
N THR A 509 -22.66 -7.56 -13.69
CA THR A 509 -22.63 -8.48 -12.54
C THR A 509 -22.28 -7.77 -11.22
N THR A 510 -21.33 -6.84 -11.24
CA THR A 510 -20.97 -6.02 -10.06
C THR A 510 -22.20 -5.32 -9.47
N PHE A 511 -23.01 -4.72 -10.34
CA PHE A 511 -24.20 -3.98 -9.91
C PHE A 511 -25.33 -4.91 -9.46
N SER A 512 -25.53 -6.05 -10.13
CA SER A 512 -26.52 -7.03 -9.70
C SER A 512 -26.19 -7.66 -8.36
N ASP A 513 -24.90 -7.90 -8.08
CA ASP A 513 -24.42 -8.37 -6.79
C ASP A 513 -24.71 -7.35 -5.67
N PHE A 514 -24.37 -6.08 -5.90
CA PHE A 514 -24.63 -5.02 -4.95
C PHE A 514 -26.13 -4.88 -4.63
N VAL A 515 -26.98 -4.94 -5.65
CA VAL A 515 -28.44 -4.90 -5.50
C VAL A 515 -28.96 -6.15 -4.74
N ALA A 516 -28.40 -7.33 -5.01
CA ALA A 516 -28.76 -8.56 -4.30
C ALA A 516 -28.45 -8.45 -2.81
N VAL A 517 -27.27 -7.93 -2.47
CA VAL A 517 -26.89 -7.67 -1.07
C VAL A 517 -27.85 -6.68 -0.41
N ALA A 518 -28.10 -5.53 -1.06
CA ALA A 518 -29.02 -4.51 -0.54
C ALA A 518 -30.42 -5.07 -0.27
N ARG A 519 -30.97 -5.84 -1.21
CA ARG A 519 -32.30 -6.47 -1.06
C ARG A 519 -32.35 -7.49 0.05
N THR A 520 -31.28 -8.28 0.22
CA THR A 520 -31.19 -9.28 1.29
C THR A 520 -31.14 -8.60 2.66
N LEU A 521 -30.30 -7.56 2.81
CA LEU A 521 -30.23 -6.80 4.06
C LEU A 521 -31.58 -6.13 4.41
N VAL A 522 -32.30 -5.59 3.42
CA VAL A 522 -33.64 -5.01 3.65
C VAL A 522 -34.68 -6.06 4.05
N ARG A 523 -34.62 -7.25 3.42
CA ARG A 523 -35.58 -8.33 3.69
C ARG A 523 -35.39 -8.97 5.07
N ASP A 524 -34.12 -9.18 5.44
CA ASP A 524 -33.76 -9.97 6.61
C ASP A 524 -33.59 -9.08 7.88
N GLY A 525 -33.83 -7.75 7.77
CA GLY A 525 -33.80 -6.78 8.87
C GLY A 525 -32.43 -6.22 9.13
#